data_e742e756bd2dae678f61dc140ea6849d
#
_entry.id   e742e756bd2dae678f61dc140ea6849d
#
_cell.length_a   1.000
_cell.length_b   1.000
_cell.length_c   1.000
_cell.angle_alpha   90.00
_cell.angle_beta   90.00
_cell.angle_gamma   90.00
#
_symmetry.space_group_name_H-M   'P 1'
#
loop_
_entity.id
_entity.type
_entity.pdbx_description
1 polymer ?
#
loop_
_entity_poly.entity_id
_entity_poly.type
_entity_poly.pdbx_seq_one_letter_code
_entity_poly.pdbx_strand_id
1 'polypeptide(L)'
;MYQKDLERLRKHGFVCSTVQITIRDSSLMSYERQGFLLIPCCTTNGIFDKAFELFKAHHYSFVPVRKLGVRACNLTNSNYVQMSFDIRFVDMQRHEKIDETIDNLRCRFGHYAVQRGILLVDTELSHINPTEDHVIHPAAYR
;
A
#
# COMPACT_ATOMS: atom_id res chain seq x y z
N MET A 1 -6.70 -4.77 0.77
CA MET A 1 -5.50 -5.62 0.75
C MET A 1 -4.23 -4.83 1.10
N TYR A 2 -3.99 -3.71 0.48
CA TYR A 2 -2.80 -2.87 0.59
C TYR A 2 -2.47 -2.33 2.00
N GLN A 3 -3.45 -1.83 2.76
CA GLN A 3 -3.18 -1.24 4.10
C GLN A 3 -2.69 -2.26 5.13
N LYS A 4 -3.18 -3.49 5.08
CA LYS A 4 -2.79 -4.55 6.01
C LYS A 4 -1.36 -5.03 5.77
N ASP A 5 -0.92 -5.05 4.53
CA ASP A 5 0.46 -5.42 4.20
C ASP A 5 1.43 -4.36 4.71
N LEU A 6 1.06 -3.07 4.66
CA LEU A 6 1.86 -1.97 5.21
C LEU A 6 1.88 -1.97 6.74
N GLU A 7 0.76 -2.27 7.39
CA GLU A 7 0.71 -2.49 8.84
C GLU A 7 1.68 -3.60 9.26
N ARG A 8 1.71 -4.72 8.52
CA ARG A 8 2.67 -5.81 8.76
C ARG A 8 4.12 -5.37 8.57
N LEU A 9 4.43 -4.57 7.55
CA LEU A 9 5.77 -4.03 7.37
C LEU A 9 6.20 -3.20 8.57
N ARG A 10 5.36 -2.27 9.02
CA ARG A 10 5.65 -1.43 10.20
C ARG A 10 5.82 -2.26 11.46
N LYS A 11 4.91 -3.21 11.69
CA LYS A 11 4.97 -4.10 12.86
C LYS A 11 6.27 -4.90 12.95
N HIS A 12 6.84 -5.26 11.81
CA HIS A 12 8.12 -6.00 11.75
C HIS A 12 9.35 -5.08 11.57
N GLY A 13 9.17 -3.75 11.58
CA GLY A 13 10.26 -2.79 11.43
C GLY A 13 10.93 -2.82 10.07
N PHE A 14 10.18 -3.14 9.00
CA PHE A 14 10.69 -3.11 7.64
C PHE A 14 10.27 -1.86 6.89
N VAL A 15 11.17 -1.37 6.04
CA VAL A 15 10.91 -0.34 5.03
C VAL A 15 11.17 -0.92 3.64
N CYS A 16 10.51 -0.38 2.64
CA CYS A 16 10.73 -0.76 1.24
C CYS A 16 11.44 0.35 0.49
N SER A 17 12.29 -0.02 -0.45
CA SER A 17 12.96 0.90 -1.38
C SER A 17 12.38 0.86 -2.79
N THR A 18 11.49 -0.09 -3.07
CA THR A 18 10.90 -0.26 -4.39
C THR A 18 9.41 -0.57 -4.26
N VAL A 19 8.61 0.08 -5.08
CA VAL A 19 7.17 -0.18 -5.21
C VAL A 19 6.91 -0.81 -6.57
N GLN A 20 6.16 -1.89 -6.58
CA GLN A 20 5.69 -2.58 -7.78
C GLN A 20 4.19 -2.47 -7.88
N ILE A 21 3.67 -2.17 -9.06
CA ILE A 21 2.26 -2.27 -9.38
C ILE A 21 2.01 -3.39 -10.36
N THR A 22 0.90 -4.08 -10.19
CA THR A 22 0.38 -5.08 -11.12
C THR A 22 -0.98 -4.59 -11.62
N ILE A 23 -1.13 -4.46 -12.92
CA ILE A 23 -2.38 -4.03 -13.54
C ILE A 23 -2.88 -5.16 -14.43
N ARG A 24 -4.15 -5.51 -14.28
CA ARG A 24 -4.85 -6.41 -15.19
C ARG A 24 -6.04 -5.69 -15.79
N ASP A 25 -6.11 -5.65 -17.07
CA ASP A 25 -7.17 -5.00 -17.84
C ASP A 25 -8.39 -5.89 -18.08
N SER A 26 -9.40 -5.35 -18.73
CA SER A 26 -10.62 -6.07 -19.09
C SER A 26 -10.40 -7.20 -20.12
N SER A 27 -9.33 -7.11 -20.92
CA SER A 27 -8.92 -8.15 -21.89
C SER A 27 -8.10 -9.28 -21.24
N LEU A 28 -7.97 -9.27 -19.91
CA LEU A 28 -7.19 -10.21 -19.08
C LEU A 28 -5.67 -10.13 -19.27
N MET A 29 -5.17 -9.15 -20.02
CA MET A 29 -3.74 -8.88 -20.10
C MET A 29 -3.25 -8.32 -18.77
N SER A 30 -2.13 -8.84 -18.29
CA SER A 30 -1.52 -8.41 -17.04
C SER A 30 -0.11 -7.91 -17.31
N TYR A 31 0.23 -6.79 -16.70
CA TYR A 31 1.58 -6.26 -16.73
C TYR A 31 1.99 -5.69 -15.38
N GLU A 32 3.27 -5.67 -15.14
CA GLU A 32 3.86 -5.19 -13.90
C GLU A 32 4.84 -4.06 -14.20
N ARG A 33 4.89 -3.09 -13.30
CA ARG A 33 5.84 -1.99 -13.33
C ARG A 33 6.35 -1.72 -11.94
N GLN A 34 7.62 -1.38 -11.84
CA GLN A 34 8.23 -1.05 -10.55
C GLN A 34 9.03 0.24 -10.64
N GLY A 35 9.14 0.91 -9.51
CA GLY A 35 9.89 2.16 -9.39
C GLY A 35 10.53 2.28 -8.02
N PHE A 36 11.70 2.90 -8.00
CA PHE A 36 12.43 3.14 -6.76
C PHE A 36 11.84 4.33 -6.00
N LEU A 37 11.87 4.23 -4.68
CA LEU A 37 11.63 5.33 -3.77
C LEU A 37 12.96 6.07 -3.54
N LEU A 38 12.91 7.39 -3.51
CA LEU A 38 14.09 8.20 -3.20
C LEU A 38 14.59 7.95 -1.78
N ILE A 39 13.66 7.77 -0.85
CA ILE A 39 13.92 7.44 0.54
C ILE A 39 13.15 6.17 0.85
N PRO A 40 13.80 5.10 1.33
CA PRO A 40 13.10 3.90 1.78
C PRO A 40 12.07 4.25 2.85
N CYS A 41 10.84 3.77 2.72
CA CYS A 41 9.77 4.08 3.67
C CYS A 41 8.79 2.92 3.85
N CYS A 42 7.98 3.02 4.92
CA CYS A 42 6.84 2.14 5.20
C CYS A 42 5.52 2.92 5.31
N THR A 43 5.55 4.23 4.96
CA THR A 43 4.38 5.10 5.06
C THR A 43 3.37 4.80 3.96
N THR A 44 2.09 4.86 4.33
CA THR A 44 1.00 4.64 3.40
C THR A 44 1.00 5.67 2.28
N ASN A 45 1.29 6.95 2.59
CA ASN A 45 1.32 8.01 1.60
C ASN A 45 2.48 7.83 0.62
N GLY A 46 3.70 7.60 1.09
CA GLY A 46 4.88 7.46 0.22
C GLY A 46 4.75 6.31 -0.78
N ILE A 47 4.22 5.18 -0.33
CA ILE A 47 4.00 4.02 -1.22
C ILE A 47 2.83 4.27 -2.17
N PHE A 48 1.76 4.93 -1.70
CA PHE A 48 0.62 5.30 -2.55
C PHE A 48 1.03 6.27 -3.66
N ASP A 49 1.77 7.33 -3.32
CA ASP A 49 2.18 8.35 -4.29
C ASP A 49 3.05 7.72 -5.39
N LYS A 50 3.97 6.83 -5.02
CA LYS A 50 4.80 6.11 -5.99
C LYS A 50 4.00 5.13 -6.84
N ALA A 51 3.09 4.38 -6.25
CA ALA A 51 2.20 3.48 -6.98
C ALA A 51 1.30 4.25 -7.97
N PHE A 52 0.80 5.40 -7.56
CA PHE A 52 -0.05 6.26 -8.39
C PHE A 52 0.73 6.93 -9.52
N GLU A 53 1.97 7.36 -9.27
CA GLU A 53 2.90 7.84 -10.30
C GLU A 53 3.11 6.76 -11.38
N LEU A 54 3.45 5.54 -10.97
CA LEU A 54 3.64 4.41 -11.88
C LEU A 54 2.37 4.07 -12.66
N PHE A 55 1.21 4.13 -11.99
CA PHE A 55 -0.07 3.89 -12.65
C PHE A 55 -0.34 4.93 -13.73
N LYS A 56 -0.21 6.22 -13.42
CA LYS A 56 -0.40 7.31 -14.39
C LYS A 56 0.55 7.21 -15.59
N ALA A 57 1.80 6.82 -15.35
CA ALA A 57 2.81 6.74 -16.40
C ALA A 57 2.60 5.56 -17.37
N HIS A 58 1.93 4.49 -16.94
CA HIS A 58 1.90 3.25 -17.70
C HIS A 58 0.49 2.72 -18.00
N HIS A 59 -0.55 3.33 -17.43
CA HIS A 59 -1.92 2.93 -17.72
C HIS A 59 -2.55 3.86 -18.76
N TYR A 60 -3.07 3.28 -19.83
CA TYR A 60 -3.83 4.01 -20.84
C TYR A 60 -5.29 4.13 -20.39
N SER A 61 -5.78 5.36 -20.23
CA SER A 61 -7.12 5.68 -19.69
C SER A 61 -8.31 5.08 -20.47
N PHE A 62 -8.06 4.57 -21.67
CA PHE A 62 -9.11 3.99 -22.51
C PHE A 62 -9.40 2.51 -22.23
N VAL A 63 -8.57 1.85 -21.43
CA VAL A 63 -8.73 0.43 -21.11
C VAL A 63 -9.21 0.27 -19.68
N PRO A 64 -10.39 -0.31 -19.44
CA PRO A 64 -10.89 -0.53 -18.09
C PRO A 64 -9.97 -1.46 -17.28
N VAL A 65 -9.68 -1.08 -16.05
CA VAL A 65 -8.90 -1.89 -15.12
C VAL A 65 -9.80 -2.90 -14.42
N ARG A 66 -9.44 -4.17 -14.47
CA ARG A 66 -10.12 -5.26 -13.76
C ARG A 66 -9.48 -5.57 -12.41
N LYS A 67 -8.14 -5.47 -12.31
CA LYS A 67 -7.41 -5.74 -11.08
C LYS A 67 -6.22 -4.81 -10.98
N LEU A 68 -6.05 -4.25 -9.80
CA LEU A 68 -4.89 -3.46 -9.42
C LEU A 68 -4.24 -4.08 -8.18
N GLY A 69 -2.93 -4.31 -8.25
CA GLY A 69 -2.13 -4.78 -7.13
C GLY A 69 -0.98 -3.82 -6.85
N VAL A 70 -0.60 -3.70 -5.60
CA VAL A 70 0.58 -2.95 -5.17
C VAL A 70 1.40 -3.86 -4.26
N ARG A 71 2.72 -3.88 -4.47
CA ARG A 71 3.67 -4.68 -3.69
C ARG A 71 4.85 -3.81 -3.26
N ALA A 72 5.20 -3.91 -2.00
CA ALA A 72 6.46 -3.38 -1.46
C ALA A 72 7.58 -4.40 -1.72
N CYS A 73 8.66 -3.95 -2.33
CA CYS A 73 9.81 -4.77 -2.70
C CYS A 73 11.10 -4.20 -2.10
N ASN A 74 12.16 -5.01 -2.11
CA ASN A 74 13.47 -4.66 -1.55
C ASN A 74 13.34 -4.15 -0.12
N LEU A 75 12.83 -5.05 0.73
CA LEU A 75 12.61 -4.77 2.15
C LEU A 75 13.95 -4.75 2.90
N THR A 76 14.15 -3.72 3.70
CA THR A 76 15.29 -3.59 4.61
C THR A 76 14.79 -3.24 6.02
N ASN A 77 15.60 -3.52 7.02
CA ASN A 77 15.26 -3.15 8.38
C ASN A 77 15.36 -1.63 8.53
N SER A 78 14.37 -1.00 9.17
CA SER A 78 14.29 0.45 9.39
C SER A 78 15.52 1.04 10.11
N ASN A 79 16.21 0.23 10.94
CA ASN A 79 17.41 0.66 11.65
C ASN A 79 18.61 1.00 10.74
N TYR A 80 18.57 0.59 9.48
CA TYR A 80 19.64 0.83 8.50
C TYR A 80 19.30 1.93 7.49
N VAL A 81 18.23 2.68 7.71
CA VAL A 81 17.88 3.80 6.83
C VAL A 81 18.76 5.00 7.16
N GLN A 82 19.51 5.46 6.17
CA GLN A 82 20.34 6.66 6.32
C GLN A 82 19.45 7.89 6.53
N MET A 83 19.67 8.61 7.62
CA MET A 83 18.97 9.86 7.89
C MET A 83 19.42 10.94 6.90
N SER A 84 18.46 11.64 6.33
CA SER A 84 18.69 12.79 5.45
C SER A 84 18.22 14.08 6.15
N PHE A 85 18.94 15.18 5.94
CA PHE A 85 18.51 16.52 6.38
C PHE A 85 17.47 17.15 5.44
N ASP A 86 16.94 16.39 4.48
CA ASP A 86 15.89 16.85 3.56
C ASP A 86 14.57 17.06 4.33
N ILE A 87 13.86 18.15 4.04
CA ILE A 87 12.52 18.46 4.57
C ILE A 87 11.56 17.29 4.34
N ARG A 88 11.68 16.58 3.22
CA ARG A 88 10.91 15.37 2.91
C ARG A 88 11.09 14.24 3.94
N PHE A 89 12.27 14.16 4.59
CA PHE A 89 12.49 13.18 5.63
C PHE A 89 11.70 13.51 6.91
N VAL A 90 11.61 14.78 7.26
CA VAL A 90 10.81 15.25 8.43
C VAL A 90 9.32 14.96 8.21
N ASP A 91 8.81 15.24 7.01
CA ASP A 91 7.42 14.94 6.65
C ASP A 91 7.15 13.43 6.65
N MET A 92 8.10 12.63 6.20
CA MET A 92 8.00 11.17 6.23
C MET A 92 7.89 10.66 7.67
N GLN A 93 8.72 11.14 8.60
CA GLN A 93 8.64 10.75 10.01
C GLN A 93 7.30 11.13 10.66
N ARG A 94 6.74 12.29 10.28
CA ARG A 94 5.41 12.70 10.73
C ARG A 94 4.34 11.72 10.23
N HIS A 95 4.39 11.32 8.97
CA HIS A 95 3.46 10.36 8.40
C HIS A 95 3.60 8.96 9.02
N GLU A 96 4.82 8.53 9.36
CA GLU A 96 5.05 7.28 10.09
C GLU A 96 4.34 7.27 11.44
N LYS A 97 4.49 8.33 12.24
CA LYS A 97 3.80 8.46 13.54
C LYS A 97 2.28 8.47 13.40
N ILE A 98 1.75 9.11 12.34
CA ILE A 98 0.32 9.10 12.06
C ILE A 98 -0.15 7.68 11.71
N ASP A 99 0.57 6.99 10.82
CA ASP A 99 0.23 5.62 10.42
C ASP A 99 0.30 4.64 11.60
N GLU A 100 1.31 4.75 12.48
CA GLU A 100 1.40 3.96 13.72
C GLU A 100 0.22 4.23 14.68
N THR A 101 -0.17 5.49 14.81
CA THR A 101 -1.31 5.87 15.65
C THR A 101 -2.61 5.28 15.10
N ILE A 102 -2.79 5.34 13.78
CA ILE A 102 -3.96 4.75 13.10
C ILE A 102 -3.96 3.23 13.27
N ASP A 103 -2.83 2.56 13.14
CA ASP A 103 -2.70 1.12 13.33
C ASP A 103 -3.06 0.72 14.77
N ASN A 104 -2.60 1.48 15.77
CA ASN A 104 -2.95 1.28 17.18
C ASN A 104 -4.46 1.47 17.45
N LEU A 105 -5.07 2.48 16.86
CA LEU A 105 -6.51 2.71 17.00
C LEU A 105 -7.32 1.57 16.35
N ARG A 106 -6.91 1.10 15.17
CA ARG A 106 -7.54 -0.03 14.49
C ARG A 106 -7.39 -1.33 15.24
N CYS A 107 -6.25 -1.56 15.86
CA CYS A 107 -6.02 -2.73 16.70
C CYS A 107 -6.96 -2.76 17.92
N ARG A 108 -7.27 -1.59 18.51
CA ARG A 108 -8.12 -1.48 19.71
C ARG A 108 -9.62 -1.43 19.42
N PHE A 109 -10.01 -0.76 18.35
CA PHE A 109 -11.41 -0.41 18.06
C PHE A 109 -11.95 -1.05 16.77
N GLY A 110 -11.12 -1.83 16.07
CA GLY A 110 -11.48 -2.49 14.82
C GLY A 110 -11.02 -1.75 13.57
N HIS A 111 -11.00 -2.47 12.45
CA HIS A 111 -10.44 -1.98 11.17
C HIS A 111 -11.11 -0.70 10.64
N TYR A 112 -12.41 -0.57 10.85
CA TYR A 112 -13.21 0.56 10.35
C TYR A 112 -13.27 1.76 11.30
N ALA A 113 -12.66 1.69 12.48
CA ALA A 113 -12.71 2.77 13.47
C ALA A 113 -12.09 4.08 12.96
N VAL A 114 -11.05 3.97 12.11
CA VAL A 114 -10.42 5.11 11.47
C VAL A 114 -10.24 4.81 9.98
N GLN A 115 -10.87 5.63 9.15
CA GLN A 115 -10.77 5.51 7.69
C GLN A 115 -10.35 6.84 7.06
N ARG A 116 -9.74 6.78 5.87
CA ARG A 116 -9.45 7.97 5.09
C ARG A 116 -10.75 8.50 4.45
N GLY A 117 -10.96 9.83 4.48
CA GLY A 117 -12.17 10.43 3.94
C GLY A 117 -12.44 10.10 2.46
N ILE A 118 -11.40 9.87 1.66
CA ILE A 118 -11.54 9.43 0.26
C ILE A 118 -12.27 8.09 0.11
N LEU A 119 -12.20 7.22 1.12
CA LEU A 119 -12.89 5.92 1.11
C LEU A 119 -14.40 6.05 1.28
N LEU A 120 -14.88 7.20 1.76
CA LEU A 120 -16.32 7.48 1.91
C LEU A 120 -17.02 7.81 0.59
N VAL A 121 -16.25 8.07 -0.47
CA VAL A 121 -16.79 8.35 -1.81
C VAL A 121 -17.43 7.11 -2.43
N ASP A 122 -16.88 5.93 -2.14
CA ASP A 122 -17.41 4.64 -2.59
C ASP A 122 -17.39 3.67 -1.42
N THR A 123 -18.54 3.50 -0.78
CA THR A 123 -18.68 2.65 0.40
C THR A 123 -18.64 1.16 0.08
N GLU A 124 -19.02 0.74 -1.12
CA GLU A 124 -18.95 -0.67 -1.52
C GLU A 124 -17.50 -1.11 -1.68
N LEU A 125 -16.67 -0.31 -2.36
CA LEU A 125 -15.25 -0.60 -2.50
C LEU A 125 -14.47 -0.43 -1.20
N SER A 126 -14.92 0.44 -0.29
CA SER A 126 -14.22 0.74 0.96
C SER A 126 -14.49 -0.24 2.10
N HIS A 127 -15.61 -0.97 2.05
CA HIS A 127 -16.00 -1.96 3.08
C HIS A 127 -15.35 -3.34 2.90
N ILE A 128 -14.31 -3.44 2.10
CA ILE A 128 -13.55 -4.68 1.98
C ILE A 128 -12.62 -4.82 3.18
N ASN A 129 -12.91 -5.74 4.08
CA ASN A 129 -12.01 -6.15 5.15
C ASN A 129 -11.26 -7.43 4.75
N PRO A 130 -9.99 -7.33 4.37
CA PRO A 130 -9.24 -8.51 3.91
C PRO A 130 -9.01 -9.57 4.99
N THR A 131 -9.42 -9.31 6.23
CA THR A 131 -9.31 -10.26 7.35
C THR A 131 -10.57 -11.08 7.52
N GLU A 132 -11.73 -10.47 7.31
CA GLU A 132 -13.05 -11.06 7.54
C GLU A 132 -13.71 -11.51 6.24
N ASP A 133 -13.48 -10.78 5.15
CA ASP A 133 -13.89 -11.21 3.83
C ASP A 133 -12.97 -12.34 3.38
N HIS A 134 -13.31 -13.55 3.78
CA HIS A 134 -12.64 -14.74 3.31
C HIS A 134 -12.77 -14.83 1.79
N VAL A 135 -11.75 -14.36 1.12
CA VAL A 135 -11.52 -14.80 -0.25
C VAL A 135 -11.37 -16.31 -0.17
N ILE A 136 -12.35 -17.03 -0.67
CA ILE A 136 -12.32 -18.49 -0.77
C ILE A 136 -11.00 -18.83 -1.47
N HIS A 137 -10.02 -19.32 -0.70
CA HIS A 137 -8.86 -19.96 -1.29
C HIS A 137 -9.43 -21.19 -2.01
N PRO A 138 -9.27 -21.31 -3.33
CA PRO A 138 -9.65 -22.54 -4.00
C PRO A 138 -8.94 -23.66 -3.27
N ALA A 139 -9.69 -24.59 -2.72
CA ALA A 139 -9.14 -25.80 -2.13
C ALA A 139 -8.18 -26.40 -3.16
N ALA A 140 -6.94 -26.64 -2.74
CA ALA A 140 -5.95 -27.25 -3.61
C ALA A 140 -6.58 -28.52 -4.16
N TYR A 141 -6.74 -28.58 -5.47
CA TYR A 141 -7.10 -29.84 -6.12
C TYR A 141 -5.98 -30.84 -5.81
N ARG A 142 -6.33 -31.85 -5.02
CA ARG A 142 -5.50 -33.05 -4.87
C ARG A 142 -5.60 -33.90 -6.13
#